data_86013ba9642e43d576ca24acd2b40ec6
#
_entry.id   86013ba9642e43d576ca24acd2b40ec6
#
_cell.length_a   1.000
_cell.length_b   1.000
_cell.length_c   1.000
_cell.angle_alpha   90.00
_cell.angle_beta   90.00
_cell.angle_gamma   90.00
#
_symmetry.space_group_name_H-M   'P 1'
#
loop_
_entity.id
_entity.type
_entity.pdbx_description
1 polymer ?
#
loop_
_entity_poly.entity_id
_entity_poly.type
_entity_poly.pdbx_seq_one_letter_code
_entity_poly.pdbx_strand_id
1 'polypeptide(L)'
;AYYAQKRDYECIISGSERMKQRPIKILVDALHTLGADIRYVDKKGFPPLQIFGKELRGGALSLPGNVSSQYISALLMIAPYMQNGLELTLTGKIVSTPYIEMTLEMMSHFGIETHRSNNTIRIPAGRYCPKQFRIEPDWSAASYWYEIAALAPEAEIFLPNLSNKSLQGDARIAALFEPLGVSSLFSQEGIKLRKSDKTISLYEQDLSEQPDLAQTLVVTCCLIGLPFKFTGLQTLKIKETDRISALQNELIKLGYKLISSDK
;
A
#
# COMPACT_ATOMS: atom_id res chain seq x y z
N ALA A 1 1.67 -12.45 10.81
CA ALA A 1 2.83 -13.16 10.27
C ALA A 1 3.93 -13.30 11.35
N TYR A 2 4.51 -12.19 11.87
CA TYR A 2 5.62 -12.25 12.83
C TYR A 2 5.37 -13.17 14.02
N TYR A 3 4.26 -13.06 14.72
CA TYR A 3 3.95 -13.89 15.88
C TYR A 3 3.75 -15.38 15.56
N ALA A 4 3.33 -15.70 14.33
CA ALA A 4 3.15 -17.08 13.90
C ALA A 4 4.46 -17.88 13.83
N GLN A 5 5.60 -17.20 13.63
CA GLN A 5 6.94 -17.81 13.59
C GLN A 5 7.72 -17.71 14.90
N LYS A 6 7.23 -16.96 15.89
CA LYS A 6 7.90 -16.78 17.17
C LYS A 6 7.64 -18.00 18.07
N ARG A 7 8.64 -18.87 18.23
CA ARG A 7 8.53 -20.08 19.05
C ARG A 7 8.05 -19.77 20.48
N ASP A 8 7.29 -20.68 21.05
CA ASP A 8 6.80 -20.64 22.44
C ASP A 8 6.02 -19.36 22.77
N TYR A 9 5.29 -18.85 21.78
CA TYR A 9 4.48 -17.64 21.90
C TYR A 9 3.02 -17.93 21.58
N GLU A 10 2.12 -17.47 22.45
CA GLU A 10 0.69 -17.52 22.23
C GLU A 10 0.11 -16.11 22.39
N CYS A 11 -0.76 -15.71 21.47
CA CYS A 11 -1.49 -14.46 21.59
C CYS A 11 -2.82 -14.50 20.85
N ILE A 12 -3.73 -13.61 21.27
CA ILE A 12 -4.94 -13.28 20.53
C ILE A 12 -4.77 -11.90 19.92
N ILE A 13 -4.92 -11.81 18.58
CA ILE A 13 -4.91 -10.55 17.87
C ILE A 13 -6.35 -10.19 17.51
N SER A 14 -6.77 -9.02 17.98
CA SER A 14 -8.09 -8.45 17.74
C SER A 14 -7.96 -6.96 17.35
N GLY A 15 -9.08 -6.26 17.26
CA GLY A 15 -9.13 -4.83 16.97
C GLY A 15 -10.54 -4.28 17.17
N SER A 16 -10.77 -3.07 16.62
CA SER A 16 -12.09 -2.46 16.60
C SER A 16 -13.12 -3.34 15.88
N GLU A 17 -14.41 -3.04 16.02
CA GLU A 17 -15.49 -3.77 15.33
C GLU A 17 -15.28 -3.75 13.80
N ARG A 18 -14.77 -2.64 13.24
CA ARG A 18 -14.43 -2.57 11.81
C ARG A 18 -13.26 -3.50 11.46
N MET A 19 -12.22 -3.60 12.29
CA MET A 19 -11.11 -4.53 12.06
C MET A 19 -11.58 -5.99 12.06
N LYS A 20 -12.54 -6.36 12.91
CA LYS A 20 -13.14 -7.69 12.92
C LYS A 20 -13.96 -8.01 11.67
N GLN A 21 -14.32 -7.01 10.88
CA GLN A 21 -15.04 -7.15 9.61
C GLN A 21 -14.09 -7.20 8.39
N ARG A 22 -12.78 -6.96 8.56
CA ARG A 22 -11.82 -7.00 7.46
C ARG A 22 -11.37 -8.43 7.19
N PRO A 23 -11.53 -8.93 5.95
CA PRO A 23 -11.16 -10.30 5.62
C PRO A 23 -9.64 -10.50 5.71
N ILE A 24 -9.20 -11.57 6.39
CA ILE A 24 -7.78 -11.93 6.53
C ILE A 24 -7.50 -13.38 6.11
N LYS A 25 -8.52 -14.05 5.60
CA LYS A 25 -8.46 -15.48 5.26
C LYS A 25 -7.28 -15.83 4.36
N ILE A 26 -7.03 -15.05 3.32
CA ILE A 26 -5.96 -15.31 2.35
C ILE A 26 -4.58 -15.36 3.03
N LEU A 27 -4.30 -14.42 3.94
CA LEU A 27 -3.04 -14.42 4.69
C LEU A 27 -2.96 -15.59 5.67
N VAL A 28 -4.06 -15.93 6.35
CA VAL A 28 -4.10 -17.03 7.29
C VAL A 28 -3.92 -18.38 6.58
N ASP A 29 -4.59 -18.59 5.44
CA ASP A 29 -4.44 -19.81 4.64
C ASP A 29 -2.99 -19.94 4.11
N ALA A 30 -2.40 -18.84 3.65
CA ALA A 30 -1.00 -18.82 3.23
C ALA A 30 -0.05 -19.22 4.38
N LEU A 31 -0.24 -18.65 5.55
CA LEU A 31 0.54 -18.98 6.74
C LEU A 31 0.35 -20.44 7.19
N HIS A 32 -0.87 -20.99 7.10
CA HIS A 32 -1.14 -22.41 7.34
C HIS A 32 -0.36 -23.31 6.38
N THR A 33 -0.33 -22.96 5.08
CA THR A 33 0.44 -23.70 4.06
C THR A 33 1.93 -23.71 4.42
N LEU A 34 2.45 -22.61 4.98
CA LEU A 34 3.85 -22.50 5.43
C LEU A 34 4.10 -23.13 6.79
N GLY A 35 3.07 -23.68 7.44
CA GLY A 35 3.18 -24.46 8.67
C GLY A 35 2.73 -23.74 9.95
N ALA A 36 2.13 -22.56 9.88
CA ALA A 36 1.62 -21.83 11.05
C ALA A 36 0.44 -22.54 11.74
N ASP A 37 0.27 -22.31 13.04
CA ASP A 37 -0.93 -22.67 13.81
C ASP A 37 -1.67 -21.39 14.20
N ILE A 38 -2.73 -21.08 13.45
CA ILE A 38 -3.57 -19.92 13.64
C ILE A 38 -5.03 -20.37 13.66
N ARG A 39 -5.80 -19.94 14.65
CA ARG A 39 -7.21 -20.30 14.80
C ARG A 39 -8.09 -19.05 14.79
N TYR A 40 -9.23 -19.14 14.16
CA TYR A 40 -10.26 -18.11 14.24
C TYR A 40 -11.00 -18.27 15.57
N VAL A 41 -11.08 -17.19 16.36
CA VAL A 41 -11.79 -17.20 17.66
C VAL A 41 -13.29 -17.15 17.45
N ASP A 42 -13.75 -16.33 16.48
CA ASP A 42 -15.15 -16.14 16.15
C ASP A 42 -15.44 -16.61 14.73
N LYS A 43 -15.58 -15.66 13.83
CA LYS A 43 -15.96 -15.88 12.43
C LYS A 43 -14.77 -16.30 11.58
N LYS A 44 -14.88 -17.46 10.90
CA LYS A 44 -13.86 -17.92 9.96
C LYS A 44 -13.57 -16.88 8.87
N GLY A 45 -12.31 -16.56 8.68
CA GLY A 45 -11.85 -15.57 7.68
C GLY A 45 -11.64 -14.17 8.24
N PHE A 46 -11.97 -13.93 9.50
CA PHE A 46 -11.94 -12.61 10.15
C PHE A 46 -11.27 -12.67 11.51
N PRO A 47 -10.68 -11.55 12.00
CA PRO A 47 -10.26 -11.44 13.39
C PRO A 47 -11.47 -11.58 14.35
N PRO A 48 -11.27 -11.97 15.63
CA PRO A 48 -9.99 -12.22 16.29
C PRO A 48 -9.31 -13.52 15.88
N LEU A 49 -7.97 -13.53 15.95
CA LEU A 49 -7.14 -14.70 15.65
C LEU A 49 -6.35 -15.12 16.88
N GLN A 50 -6.43 -16.39 17.25
CA GLN A 50 -5.52 -17.01 18.20
C GLN A 50 -4.33 -17.59 17.44
N ILE A 51 -3.12 -17.24 17.84
CA ILE A 51 -1.88 -17.58 17.17
C ILE A 51 -0.99 -18.36 18.14
N PHE A 52 -0.60 -19.56 17.72
CA PHE A 52 0.39 -20.39 18.40
C PHE A 52 1.69 -20.32 17.60
N GLY A 53 2.67 -19.61 18.14
CA GLY A 53 3.93 -19.38 17.46
C GLY A 53 4.79 -20.65 17.41
N LYS A 54 5.28 -20.97 16.23
CA LYS A 54 6.19 -22.10 16.02
C LYS A 54 7.10 -21.84 14.82
N GLU A 55 8.10 -22.67 14.64
CA GLU A 55 8.97 -22.60 13.49
C GLU A 55 8.19 -22.93 12.20
N LEU A 56 8.29 -22.04 11.22
CA LEU A 56 7.64 -22.21 9.92
C LEU A 56 8.55 -22.98 8.96
N ARG A 57 7.98 -23.88 8.20
CA ARG A 57 8.73 -24.65 7.19
C ARG A 57 9.16 -23.78 6.02
N GLY A 58 8.30 -22.87 5.59
CA GLY A 58 8.51 -22.12 4.37
C GLY A 58 8.31 -23.00 3.11
N GLY A 59 8.94 -22.59 1.99
CA GLY A 59 8.89 -23.30 0.70
C GLY A 59 8.01 -22.58 -0.32
N ALA A 60 7.45 -23.34 -1.28
CA ALA A 60 6.66 -22.77 -2.39
C ALA A 60 5.25 -22.39 -1.94
N LEU A 61 4.80 -21.22 -2.39
CA LEU A 61 3.46 -20.68 -2.13
C LEU A 61 2.96 -19.91 -3.37
N SER A 62 1.68 -20.03 -3.68
CA SER A 62 1.03 -19.22 -4.71
C SER A 62 -0.08 -18.37 -4.10
N LEU A 63 -0.14 -17.09 -4.51
CA LEU A 63 -1.19 -16.15 -4.12
C LEU A 63 -1.71 -15.39 -5.34
N PRO A 64 -2.99 -15.00 -5.36
CA PRO A 64 -3.48 -14.05 -6.36
C PRO A 64 -2.73 -12.70 -6.26
N GLY A 65 -2.29 -12.14 -7.38
CA GLY A 65 -1.55 -10.87 -7.41
C GLY A 65 -2.41 -9.64 -7.08
N ASN A 66 -3.73 -9.79 -7.07
CA ASN A 66 -4.68 -8.72 -6.72
C ASN A 66 -5.09 -8.69 -5.24
N VAL A 67 -4.41 -9.46 -4.38
CA VAL A 67 -4.60 -9.37 -2.93
C VAL A 67 -3.91 -8.13 -2.36
N SER A 68 -4.20 -7.80 -1.12
CA SER A 68 -3.51 -6.71 -0.42
C SER A 68 -1.99 -6.90 -0.44
N SER A 69 -1.26 -5.92 -0.95
CA SER A 69 0.22 -5.92 -0.92
C SER A 69 0.78 -6.07 0.49
N GLN A 70 0.03 -5.64 1.52
CA GLN A 70 0.41 -5.84 2.92
C GLN A 70 0.50 -7.32 3.29
N TYR A 71 -0.32 -8.21 2.70
CA TYR A 71 -0.21 -9.65 2.94
C TYR A 71 1.05 -10.21 2.30
N ILE A 72 1.36 -9.78 1.08
CA ILE A 72 2.58 -10.17 0.38
C ILE A 72 3.80 -9.70 1.18
N SER A 73 3.86 -8.41 1.54
CA SER A 73 4.96 -7.84 2.35
C SER A 73 5.13 -8.56 3.69
N ALA A 74 4.03 -8.88 4.37
CA ALA A 74 4.09 -9.60 5.65
C ALA A 74 4.70 -11.00 5.52
N LEU A 75 4.45 -11.72 4.42
CA LEU A 75 5.04 -13.02 4.15
C LEU A 75 6.51 -12.90 3.75
N LEU A 76 6.85 -11.93 2.89
CA LEU A 76 8.23 -11.69 2.47
C LEU A 76 9.13 -11.33 3.66
N MET A 77 8.70 -10.41 4.53
CA MET A 77 9.50 -9.96 5.68
C MET A 77 9.83 -11.07 6.67
N ILE A 78 8.99 -12.10 6.82
CA ILE A 78 9.28 -13.24 7.72
C ILE A 78 9.96 -14.41 7.01
N ALA A 79 10.00 -14.40 5.68
CA ALA A 79 10.54 -15.49 4.87
C ALA A 79 11.98 -15.89 5.23
N PRO A 80 12.91 -14.95 5.54
CA PRO A 80 14.27 -15.33 5.94
C PRO A 80 14.35 -16.21 7.17
N TYR A 81 13.38 -16.12 8.05
CA TYR A 81 13.34 -16.91 9.28
C TYR A 81 12.67 -18.29 9.13
N MET A 82 12.16 -18.61 7.95
CA MET A 82 11.60 -19.94 7.66
C MET A 82 12.72 -20.92 7.31
N GLN A 83 12.53 -22.20 7.63
CA GLN A 83 13.54 -23.24 7.41
C GLN A 83 14.03 -23.31 5.95
N ASN A 84 13.10 -23.21 4.99
CA ASN A 84 13.40 -23.30 3.55
C ASN A 84 13.24 -21.94 2.82
N GLY A 85 13.20 -20.83 3.57
CA GLY A 85 12.87 -19.56 2.98
C GLY A 85 11.46 -19.53 2.35
N LEU A 86 11.27 -18.76 1.28
CA LEU A 86 9.98 -18.64 0.59
C LEU A 86 10.19 -18.51 -0.92
N GLU A 87 9.46 -19.27 -1.70
CA GLU A 87 9.26 -19.05 -3.14
C GLU A 87 7.79 -18.68 -3.36
N LEU A 88 7.53 -17.38 -3.55
CA LEU A 88 6.18 -16.84 -3.71
C LEU A 88 5.88 -16.56 -5.18
N THR A 89 4.88 -17.25 -5.74
CA THR A 89 4.36 -16.98 -7.09
C THR A 89 3.06 -16.19 -7.01
N LEU A 90 3.01 -15.02 -7.64
CA LEU A 90 1.82 -14.19 -7.76
C LEU A 90 1.08 -14.52 -9.05
N THR A 91 -0.19 -14.92 -8.95
CA THR A 91 -1.01 -15.33 -10.10
C THR A 91 -1.96 -14.22 -10.54
N GLY A 92 -2.24 -14.16 -11.85
CA GLY A 92 -3.12 -13.15 -12.43
C GLY A 92 -2.51 -11.73 -12.46
N LYS A 93 -3.38 -10.71 -12.46
CA LYS A 93 -2.95 -9.29 -12.44
C LYS A 93 -2.37 -8.95 -11.07
N ILE A 94 -1.14 -8.46 -11.04
CA ILE A 94 -0.52 -7.93 -9.83
C ILE A 94 -0.91 -6.45 -9.72
N VAL A 95 -1.30 -6.02 -8.53
CA VAL A 95 -1.60 -4.62 -8.19
C VAL A 95 -0.71 -4.14 -7.05
N SER A 96 -0.58 -2.83 -6.91
CA SER A 96 0.24 -2.23 -5.83
C SER A 96 1.69 -2.75 -5.82
N THR A 97 2.26 -3.01 -6.99
CA THR A 97 3.65 -3.46 -7.17
C THR A 97 4.66 -2.57 -6.46
N PRO A 98 4.55 -1.23 -6.46
CA PRO A 98 5.52 -0.37 -5.77
C PRO A 98 5.68 -0.68 -4.27
N TYR A 99 4.63 -1.12 -3.58
CA TYR A 99 4.73 -1.48 -2.16
C TYR A 99 5.46 -2.82 -1.94
N ILE A 100 5.37 -3.73 -2.91
CA ILE A 100 6.15 -4.99 -2.91
C ILE A 100 7.62 -4.67 -3.14
N GLU A 101 7.93 -3.84 -4.15
CA GLU A 101 9.31 -3.41 -4.45
C GLU A 101 9.93 -2.68 -3.26
N MET A 102 9.21 -1.74 -2.64
CA MET A 102 9.68 -1.06 -1.43
C MET A 102 10.05 -2.07 -0.32
N THR A 103 9.24 -3.12 -0.15
CA THR A 103 9.54 -4.17 0.84
C THR A 103 10.82 -4.92 0.48
N LEU A 104 11.00 -5.32 -0.78
CA LEU A 104 12.19 -6.05 -1.25
C LEU A 104 13.46 -5.20 -1.12
N GLU A 105 13.40 -3.93 -1.50
CA GLU A 105 14.52 -2.97 -1.37
C GLU A 105 14.92 -2.77 0.10
N MET A 106 13.93 -2.62 0.99
CA MET A 106 14.18 -2.53 2.42
C MET A 106 14.82 -3.81 2.96
N MET A 107 14.34 -4.98 2.56
CA MET A 107 14.92 -6.27 2.95
C MET A 107 16.37 -6.39 2.45
N SER A 108 16.63 -6.00 1.21
CA SER A 108 17.98 -5.98 0.63
C SER A 108 18.91 -5.01 1.37
N HIS A 109 18.43 -3.83 1.74
CA HIS A 109 19.20 -2.88 2.56
C HIS A 109 19.65 -3.53 3.88
N PHE A 110 18.78 -4.30 4.52
CA PHE A 110 19.11 -5.02 5.77
C PHE A 110 19.77 -6.40 5.53
N GLY A 111 20.31 -6.65 4.35
CA GLY A 111 21.17 -7.79 4.04
C GLY A 111 20.45 -9.09 3.68
N ILE A 112 19.15 -9.02 3.38
CA ILE A 112 18.43 -10.17 2.85
C ILE A 112 18.58 -10.22 1.33
N GLU A 113 19.01 -11.35 0.82
CA GLU A 113 19.02 -11.60 -0.61
C GLU A 113 17.61 -11.78 -1.14
N THR A 114 17.25 -11.02 -2.17
CA THR A 114 15.92 -11.07 -2.78
C THR A 114 16.05 -11.28 -4.28
N HIS A 115 15.35 -12.28 -4.81
CA HIS A 115 15.35 -12.56 -6.25
C HIS A 115 13.92 -12.46 -6.77
N ARG A 116 13.71 -11.59 -7.76
CA ARG A 116 12.44 -11.50 -8.46
C ARG A 116 12.62 -11.85 -9.93
N SER A 117 11.82 -12.81 -10.41
CA SER A 117 11.76 -13.19 -11.82
C SER A 117 10.29 -13.27 -12.23
N ASN A 118 9.86 -12.36 -13.09
CA ASN A 118 8.47 -12.23 -13.48
C ASN A 118 7.52 -12.10 -12.25
N ASN A 119 6.65 -13.08 -12.08
CA ASN A 119 5.67 -13.14 -11.00
C ASN A 119 6.15 -13.96 -9.79
N THR A 120 7.39 -14.44 -9.78
CA THR A 120 7.94 -15.24 -8.69
C THR A 120 9.00 -14.46 -7.93
N ILE A 121 8.87 -14.46 -6.61
CA ILE A 121 9.80 -13.85 -5.66
C ILE A 121 10.40 -14.95 -4.80
N ARG A 122 11.73 -15.04 -4.75
CA ARG A 122 12.46 -16.01 -3.93
C ARG A 122 13.24 -15.29 -2.84
N ILE A 123 13.05 -15.73 -1.63
CA ILE A 123 13.75 -15.25 -0.43
C ILE A 123 14.37 -16.46 0.25
N PRO A 124 15.69 -16.62 0.23
CA PRO A 124 16.36 -17.71 0.93
C PRO A 124 16.23 -17.56 2.45
N ALA A 125 16.42 -18.65 3.16
CA ALA A 125 16.60 -18.61 4.61
C ALA A 125 17.83 -17.77 4.97
N GLY A 126 17.73 -16.95 6.02
CA GLY A 126 18.79 -16.01 6.38
C GLY A 126 18.47 -15.21 7.64
N ARG A 127 19.20 -14.15 7.86
CA ARG A 127 19.00 -13.23 8.99
C ARG A 127 19.23 -11.80 8.55
N TYR A 128 18.40 -10.90 9.05
CA TYR A 128 18.61 -9.47 8.88
C TYR A 128 19.88 -9.00 9.58
N CYS A 129 20.62 -8.13 8.92
CA CYS A 129 21.79 -7.44 9.46
C CYS A 129 21.39 -6.04 9.93
N PRO A 130 21.66 -5.66 11.18
CA PRO A 130 21.40 -4.31 11.64
C PRO A 130 22.20 -3.29 10.83
N LYS A 131 21.51 -2.27 10.29
CA LYS A 131 22.11 -1.16 9.54
C LYS A 131 21.37 0.13 9.88
N GLN A 132 22.07 1.26 9.72
CA GLN A 132 21.42 2.55 9.80
C GLN A 132 20.52 2.74 8.56
N PHE A 133 19.31 3.24 8.79
CA PHE A 133 18.38 3.59 7.75
C PHE A 133 17.70 4.92 8.09
N ARG A 134 17.67 5.85 7.12
CA ARG A 134 16.93 7.09 7.26
C ARG A 134 15.54 6.90 6.70
N ILE A 135 14.53 6.97 7.58
CA ILE A 135 13.12 6.88 7.18
C ILE A 135 12.77 8.10 6.34
N GLU A 136 12.22 7.88 5.16
CA GLU A 136 11.68 8.94 4.30
C GLU A 136 10.41 9.54 4.93
N PRO A 137 10.12 10.84 4.70
CA PRO A 137 8.82 11.40 4.97
C PRO A 137 7.73 10.67 4.13
N ASP A 138 6.51 10.68 4.65
CA ASP A 138 5.37 9.99 4.06
C ASP A 138 4.84 10.72 2.81
N TRP A 139 4.97 10.10 1.65
CA TRP A 139 4.48 10.62 0.39
C TRP A 139 2.95 10.61 0.28
N SER A 140 2.26 9.67 0.94
CA SER A 140 0.80 9.70 1.01
C SER A 140 0.33 10.93 1.79
N ALA A 141 1.01 11.28 2.90
CA ALA A 141 0.76 12.52 3.63
C ALA A 141 1.14 13.76 2.82
N ALA A 142 2.22 13.71 2.03
CA ALA A 142 2.60 14.80 1.14
C ALA A 142 1.50 15.12 0.10
N SER A 143 0.69 14.15 -0.32
CA SER A 143 -0.36 14.32 -1.31
C SER A 143 -1.37 15.41 -0.93
N TYR A 144 -1.65 15.59 0.35
CA TYR A 144 -2.55 16.67 0.83
C TYR A 144 -1.96 18.07 0.62
N TRP A 145 -0.65 18.21 0.65
CA TRP A 145 0.01 19.48 0.32
C TRP A 145 -0.06 19.78 -1.17
N TYR A 146 -0.01 18.76 -2.02
CA TYR A 146 -0.28 18.90 -3.44
C TYR A 146 -1.72 19.35 -3.71
N GLU A 147 -2.69 18.78 -2.98
CA GLU A 147 -4.09 19.19 -3.03
C GLU A 147 -4.25 20.67 -2.66
N ILE A 148 -3.67 21.10 -1.54
CA ILE A 148 -3.68 22.50 -1.10
C ILE A 148 -3.07 23.41 -2.17
N ALA A 149 -1.93 23.02 -2.75
CA ALA A 149 -1.29 23.79 -3.82
C ALA A 149 -2.15 23.88 -5.07
N ALA A 150 -2.87 22.81 -5.43
CA ALA A 150 -3.79 22.79 -6.58
C ALA A 150 -5.00 23.70 -6.37
N LEU A 151 -5.51 23.79 -5.14
CA LEU A 151 -6.72 24.54 -4.80
C LEU A 151 -6.46 26.02 -4.51
N ALA A 152 -5.27 26.38 -4.06
CA ALA A 152 -4.91 27.77 -3.77
C ALA A 152 -4.83 28.62 -5.06
N PRO A 153 -5.18 29.92 -5.03
CA PRO A 153 -4.96 30.82 -6.16
C PRO A 153 -3.47 30.92 -6.53
N GLU A 154 -2.61 31.00 -5.53
CA GLU A 154 -1.16 30.99 -5.61
C GLU A 154 -0.60 30.06 -4.55
N ALA A 155 0.48 29.33 -4.86
CA ALA A 155 1.13 28.46 -3.90
C ALA A 155 2.63 28.38 -4.15
N GLU A 156 3.40 28.50 -3.06
CA GLU A 156 4.77 28.08 -2.97
C GLU A 156 4.95 27.35 -1.63
N ILE A 157 5.07 26.01 -1.66
CA ILE A 157 5.13 25.14 -0.47
C ILE A 157 6.44 24.36 -0.51
N PHE A 158 7.22 24.39 0.56
CA PHE A 158 8.42 23.57 0.68
C PHE A 158 8.16 22.37 1.58
N LEU A 159 8.39 21.16 1.05
CA LEU A 159 8.28 19.89 1.75
C LEU A 159 9.68 19.32 1.95
N PRO A 160 10.23 19.38 3.17
CA PRO A 160 11.61 18.98 3.44
C PRO A 160 11.80 17.47 3.38
N ASN A 161 13.02 17.06 2.99
CA ASN A 161 13.49 15.68 2.98
C ASN A 161 12.75 14.71 2.05
N LEU A 162 11.80 15.14 1.24
CA LEU A 162 11.23 14.33 0.17
C LEU A 162 12.19 14.30 -1.03
N SER A 163 12.33 13.13 -1.66
CA SER A 163 13.30 12.89 -2.72
C SER A 163 12.65 12.30 -3.97
N ASN A 164 13.17 12.63 -5.14
CA ASN A 164 12.78 11.99 -6.40
C ASN A 164 13.28 10.53 -6.53
N LYS A 165 14.11 10.07 -5.60
CA LYS A 165 14.60 8.68 -5.50
C LYS A 165 13.91 7.93 -4.36
N SER A 166 12.62 8.21 -4.14
CA SER A 166 11.84 7.55 -3.10
C SER A 166 11.58 6.08 -3.44
N LEU A 167 11.58 5.23 -2.40
CA LEU A 167 11.10 3.85 -2.47
C LEU A 167 9.56 3.77 -2.38
N GLN A 168 8.90 4.84 -1.92
CA GLN A 168 7.45 4.88 -1.78
C GLN A 168 6.80 5.09 -3.15
N GLY A 169 5.89 4.18 -3.55
CA GLY A 169 5.16 4.28 -4.81
C GLY A 169 4.33 5.56 -4.93
N ASP A 170 3.90 6.12 -3.81
CA ASP A 170 3.09 7.33 -3.73
C ASP A 170 3.89 8.60 -4.11
N ALA A 171 5.23 8.53 -4.25
CA ALA A 171 6.04 9.60 -4.83
C ALA A 171 5.58 9.99 -6.26
N ARG A 172 4.86 9.09 -6.95
CA ARG A 172 4.21 9.36 -8.23
C ARG A 172 3.21 10.52 -8.17
N ILE A 173 2.80 10.96 -6.97
CA ILE A 173 1.91 12.12 -6.80
C ILE A 173 2.45 13.37 -7.49
N ALA A 174 3.77 13.55 -7.55
CA ALA A 174 4.40 14.68 -8.25
C ALA A 174 4.00 14.73 -9.74
N ALA A 175 4.07 13.59 -10.43
CA ALA A 175 3.67 13.49 -11.84
C ALA A 175 2.14 13.53 -12.01
N LEU A 176 1.38 12.98 -11.04
CA LEU A 176 -0.09 12.99 -11.10
C LEU A 176 -0.67 14.40 -10.91
N PHE A 177 0.00 15.29 -10.18
CA PHE A 177 -0.48 16.66 -9.95
C PHE A 177 0.03 17.68 -10.96
N GLU A 178 1.03 17.36 -11.77
CA GLU A 178 1.52 18.26 -12.82
C GLU A 178 0.41 18.70 -13.77
N PRO A 179 -0.41 17.81 -14.37
CA PRO A 179 -1.53 18.22 -15.21
C PRO A 179 -2.66 18.93 -14.46
N LEU A 180 -2.72 18.80 -13.13
CA LEU A 180 -3.68 19.48 -12.26
C LEU A 180 -3.22 20.90 -11.85
N GLY A 181 -2.07 21.35 -12.34
CA GLY A 181 -1.56 22.69 -12.12
C GLY A 181 -0.68 22.81 -10.86
N VAL A 182 0.09 21.76 -10.53
CA VAL A 182 1.11 21.83 -9.47
C VAL A 182 2.45 21.33 -10.01
N SER A 183 3.43 22.20 -10.11
CA SER A 183 4.80 21.84 -10.48
C SER A 183 5.63 21.47 -9.25
N SER A 184 6.52 20.48 -9.41
CA SER A 184 7.40 19.95 -8.37
C SER A 184 8.85 20.22 -8.73
N LEU A 185 9.54 21.03 -7.93
CA LEU A 185 10.96 21.34 -8.08
C LEU A 185 11.76 20.59 -7.02
N PHE A 186 12.45 19.54 -7.42
CA PHE A 186 13.25 18.70 -6.54
C PHE A 186 14.62 19.35 -6.26
N SER A 187 15.05 19.27 -5.02
CA SER A 187 16.38 19.66 -4.55
C SER A 187 16.97 18.60 -3.62
N GLN A 188 18.19 18.80 -3.14
CA GLN A 188 18.79 17.92 -2.13
C GLN A 188 18.09 18.04 -0.76
N GLU A 189 17.44 19.15 -0.48
CA GLU A 189 16.80 19.44 0.80
C GLU A 189 15.32 19.04 0.85
N GLY A 190 14.69 18.81 -0.31
CA GLY A 190 13.28 18.49 -0.40
C GLY A 190 12.66 18.90 -1.73
N ILE A 191 11.36 19.13 -1.72
CA ILE A 191 10.57 19.51 -2.89
C ILE A 191 9.91 20.85 -2.64
N LYS A 192 9.96 21.74 -3.63
CA LYS A 192 9.18 22.96 -3.69
C LYS A 192 8.01 22.77 -4.64
N LEU A 193 6.81 22.88 -4.13
CA LEU A 193 5.57 22.88 -4.92
C LEU A 193 5.24 24.30 -5.32
N ARG A 194 4.88 24.50 -6.58
CA ARG A 194 4.40 25.78 -7.09
C ARG A 194 3.11 25.60 -7.87
N LYS A 195 2.20 26.55 -7.70
CA LYS A 195 1.02 26.66 -8.56
C LYS A 195 1.46 26.92 -9.99
N SER A 196 0.84 26.20 -10.91
CA SER A 196 0.96 26.39 -12.36
C SER A 196 -0.43 26.25 -13.01
N ASP A 197 -0.51 26.46 -14.31
CA ASP A 197 -1.77 26.33 -15.01
C ASP A 197 -2.17 24.85 -15.17
N LYS A 198 -3.45 24.58 -15.04
CA LYS A 198 -4.04 23.27 -15.35
C LYS A 198 -3.96 23.03 -16.87
N THR A 199 -3.45 21.87 -17.30
CA THR A 199 -3.18 21.56 -18.69
C THR A 199 -4.21 20.63 -19.35
N ILE A 200 -5.18 20.13 -18.60
CA ILE A 200 -6.15 19.13 -19.06
C ILE A 200 -7.60 19.54 -18.79
N SER A 201 -8.52 19.04 -19.63
CA SER A 201 -9.98 19.22 -19.49
C SER A 201 -10.72 17.97 -18.99
N LEU A 202 -10.07 16.81 -19.03
CA LEU A 202 -10.55 15.52 -18.52
C LEU A 202 -9.37 14.78 -17.92
N TYR A 203 -9.53 14.17 -16.75
CA TYR A 203 -8.48 13.43 -16.09
C TYR A 203 -8.81 11.94 -15.96
N GLU A 204 -8.14 11.11 -16.74
CA GLU A 204 -8.28 9.66 -16.68
C GLU A 204 -6.99 9.02 -16.15
N GLN A 205 -7.10 8.17 -15.11
CA GLN A 205 -5.95 7.49 -14.51
C GLN A 205 -6.32 6.07 -14.06
N ASP A 206 -5.38 5.14 -14.26
CA ASP A 206 -5.38 3.85 -13.57
C ASP A 206 -4.52 3.98 -12.31
N LEU A 207 -5.16 3.85 -11.15
CA LEU A 207 -4.55 3.97 -9.83
C LEU A 207 -4.30 2.59 -9.18
N SER A 208 -4.30 1.50 -9.97
CA SER A 208 -4.03 0.15 -9.45
C SER A 208 -2.69 0.02 -8.74
N GLU A 209 -1.69 0.85 -9.11
CA GLU A 209 -0.37 0.86 -8.47
C GLU A 209 -0.30 1.77 -7.23
N GLN A 210 -1.12 2.83 -7.16
CA GLN A 210 -1.17 3.80 -6.04
C GLN A 210 -2.62 4.08 -5.62
N PRO A 211 -3.40 3.07 -5.21
CA PRO A 211 -4.82 3.28 -4.89
C PRO A 211 -5.03 4.24 -3.70
N ASP A 212 -4.05 4.37 -2.82
CA ASP A 212 -4.14 5.24 -1.64
C ASP A 212 -4.07 6.74 -1.99
N LEU A 213 -3.67 7.11 -3.21
CA LEU A 213 -3.73 8.49 -3.70
C LEU A 213 -5.10 8.91 -4.24
N ALA A 214 -6.03 7.97 -4.39
CA ALA A 214 -7.34 8.23 -4.99
C ALA A 214 -8.14 9.28 -4.22
N GLN A 215 -8.08 9.29 -2.89
CA GLN A 215 -8.85 10.24 -2.08
C GLN A 215 -8.45 11.68 -2.41
N THR A 216 -7.16 11.96 -2.38
CA THR A 216 -6.62 13.29 -2.68
C THR A 216 -6.95 13.71 -4.12
N LEU A 217 -6.76 12.83 -5.10
CA LEU A 217 -7.05 13.12 -6.50
C LEU A 217 -8.55 13.37 -6.76
N VAL A 218 -9.43 12.56 -6.17
CA VAL A 218 -10.89 12.72 -6.30
C VAL A 218 -11.33 14.07 -5.74
N VAL A 219 -10.90 14.41 -4.51
CA VAL A 219 -11.27 15.68 -3.87
C VAL A 219 -10.74 16.86 -4.68
N THR A 220 -9.46 16.80 -5.09
CA THR A 220 -8.88 17.85 -5.94
C THR A 220 -9.68 18.06 -7.22
N CYS A 221 -9.97 16.98 -7.98
CA CYS A 221 -10.70 17.09 -9.24
C CYS A 221 -12.11 17.68 -9.05
N CYS A 222 -12.83 17.26 -7.99
CA CYS A 222 -14.12 17.85 -7.66
C CYS A 222 -14.02 19.35 -7.41
N LEU A 223 -13.09 19.78 -6.55
CA LEU A 223 -13.00 21.17 -6.11
C LEU A 223 -12.47 22.12 -7.20
N ILE A 224 -11.61 21.63 -8.12
CA ILE A 224 -11.19 22.45 -9.30
C ILE A 224 -12.16 22.35 -10.48
N GLY A 225 -13.30 21.64 -10.33
CA GLY A 225 -14.30 21.48 -11.38
C GLY A 225 -13.81 20.69 -12.59
N LEU A 226 -12.92 19.73 -12.43
CA LEU A 226 -12.35 18.92 -13.50
C LEU A 226 -13.06 17.56 -13.59
N PRO A 227 -13.70 17.22 -14.74
CA PRO A 227 -14.19 15.88 -14.97
C PRO A 227 -13.08 14.84 -14.89
N PHE A 228 -13.36 13.68 -14.28
CA PHE A 228 -12.37 12.63 -14.12
C PHE A 228 -12.96 11.22 -14.15
N LYS A 229 -12.09 10.24 -14.44
CA LYS A 229 -12.40 8.81 -14.40
C LYS A 229 -11.20 8.05 -13.86
N PHE A 230 -11.33 7.45 -12.69
CA PHE A 230 -10.28 6.65 -12.06
C PHE A 230 -10.65 5.18 -12.03
N THR A 231 -9.66 4.31 -12.34
CA THR A 231 -9.78 2.85 -12.32
C THR A 231 -8.76 2.25 -11.35
N GLY A 232 -8.82 0.93 -11.11
CA GLY A 232 -7.86 0.26 -10.22
C GLY A 232 -8.16 0.41 -8.73
N LEU A 233 -9.40 0.79 -8.34
CA LEU A 233 -9.76 1.19 -6.99
C LEU A 233 -10.47 0.09 -6.17
N GLN A 234 -10.51 -1.15 -6.65
CA GLN A 234 -11.28 -2.24 -6.04
C GLN A 234 -10.89 -2.50 -4.57
N THR A 235 -9.62 -2.33 -4.24
CA THR A 235 -9.10 -2.55 -2.88
C THR A 235 -9.58 -1.50 -1.87
N LEU A 236 -10.06 -0.33 -2.31
CA LEU A 236 -10.49 0.75 -1.42
C LEU A 236 -11.77 0.42 -0.63
N LYS A 237 -12.60 -0.51 -1.12
CA LYS A 237 -13.84 -0.94 -0.45
C LYS A 237 -13.56 -1.74 0.84
N ILE A 238 -12.41 -2.38 0.95
CA ILE A 238 -12.04 -3.29 2.04
C ILE A 238 -10.96 -2.74 2.98
N LYS A 239 -10.66 -1.44 2.89
CA LYS A 239 -9.70 -0.76 3.78
C LYS A 239 -10.33 -0.50 5.18
N GLU A 240 -9.74 0.37 5.98
CA GLU A 240 -10.20 0.76 7.33
C GLU A 240 -11.65 1.23 7.33
N THR A 241 -12.07 1.84 6.21
CA THR A 241 -13.46 2.12 5.83
C THR A 241 -13.66 1.70 4.38
N ASP A 242 -14.89 1.64 3.89
CA ASP A 242 -15.17 1.69 2.46
C ASP A 242 -14.90 3.13 1.99
N ARG A 243 -13.69 3.36 1.47
CA ARG A 243 -13.22 4.70 1.11
C ARG A 243 -14.01 5.28 -0.06
N ILE A 244 -14.54 4.45 -0.96
CA ILE A 244 -15.38 4.90 -2.08
C ILE A 244 -16.69 5.45 -1.55
N SER A 245 -17.38 4.69 -0.71
CA SER A 245 -18.62 5.13 -0.08
C SER A 245 -18.42 6.36 0.82
N ALA A 246 -17.27 6.43 1.53
CA ALA A 246 -16.94 7.59 2.35
C ALA A 246 -16.76 8.84 1.50
N LEU A 247 -16.04 8.79 0.39
CA LEU A 247 -15.89 9.91 -0.55
C LEU A 247 -17.24 10.34 -1.14
N GLN A 248 -18.09 9.40 -1.54
CA GLN A 248 -19.44 9.70 -2.03
C GLN A 248 -20.28 10.44 -0.98
N ASN A 249 -20.25 9.96 0.26
CA ASN A 249 -21.03 10.55 1.36
C ASN A 249 -20.53 11.93 1.78
N GLU A 250 -19.21 12.17 1.72
CA GLU A 250 -18.68 13.48 2.10
C GLU A 250 -18.82 14.51 0.97
N LEU A 251 -18.52 14.12 -0.27
CA LEU A 251 -18.56 15.04 -1.39
C LEU A 251 -19.98 15.42 -1.82
N ILE A 252 -20.98 14.56 -1.58
CA ILE A 252 -22.39 14.94 -1.84
C ILE A 252 -22.84 16.12 -0.95
N LYS A 253 -22.28 16.28 0.26
CA LYS A 253 -22.57 17.41 1.14
C LYS A 253 -22.07 18.73 0.57
N LEU A 254 -21.06 18.66 -0.31
CA LEU A 254 -20.49 19.80 -1.04
C LEU A 254 -21.11 19.97 -2.44
N GLY A 255 -22.12 19.18 -2.80
CA GLY A 255 -22.82 19.24 -4.08
C GLY A 255 -22.20 18.39 -5.19
N TYR A 256 -21.16 17.59 -4.92
CA TYR A 256 -20.52 16.72 -5.92
C TYR A 256 -21.11 15.31 -5.87
N LYS A 257 -21.59 14.82 -7.02
CA LYS A 257 -22.10 13.45 -7.14
C LYS A 257 -21.05 12.56 -7.81
N LEU A 258 -20.50 11.62 -7.03
CA LEU A 258 -19.58 10.60 -7.52
C LEU A 258 -20.34 9.35 -7.96
N ILE A 259 -20.03 8.84 -9.15
CA ILE A 259 -20.57 7.59 -9.69
C ILE A 259 -19.45 6.55 -9.62
N SER A 260 -19.68 5.44 -8.92
CA SER A 260 -18.79 4.27 -8.95
C SER A 260 -19.45 3.12 -9.71
N SER A 261 -18.66 2.40 -10.52
CA SER A 261 -19.08 1.17 -11.17
C SER A 261 -18.24 0.00 -10.69
N ASP A 262 -18.83 -1.18 -10.58
CA ASP A 262 -18.15 -2.42 -10.18
C ASP A 262 -17.50 -3.15 -11.37
N LYS A 263 -17.20 -2.43 -12.46
CA LYS A 263 -16.58 -2.98 -13.68
C LYS A 263 -15.07 -2.96 -13.62
#